data_f2b6ea80892c795fb4507454a30306bc
#
_entry.id   f2b6ea80892c795fb4507454a30306bc
#
_cell.length_a   1.000
_cell.length_b   1.000
_cell.length_c   1.000
_cell.angle_alpha   90.00
_cell.angle_beta   90.00
_cell.angle_gamma   90.00
#
_symmetry.space_group_name_H-M   'P 1'
#
loop_
_entity.id
_entity.type
_entity.pdbx_description
1 polymer ?
#
loop_
_entity_poly.entity_id
_entity_poly.type
_entity_poly.pdbx_seq_one_letter_code
_entity_poly.pdbx_strand_id
1 'polypeptide(L)'
;MIKSIKIRLSPTKEQEELMFQSVGIARFAYNWGLSKWEEMYKEGIKPSKAKIRKEFNNSIRKNDDFKWLYNVSGQITAQAFADLEDAYKNFFDGLAQRPKFKNKKKSKKSFYVRYDAIKFSNNRVNIEKIGKVKYSSNYKIPKLDKYTNPRCHFDGKYWYLTFGFEHGESQASLNRDLSIGIDLGISHLAIVNHLDNPIKNINKSKEVRRLKKKLKRLQRQVSRKYEMNKKGSKFVKTNNIIKLERQIKLVHRRLNNIRNNHIHQATSKIIKLNPYRVVMEDLNVSGMMKNKHLAEKIAEQKFYEFKRQMKYKCQFNKIEFALADRWYPSSKACSHCGNIKKGLKLSDRTYICNECGLVIDRDKNASINLGNYKLA
;
A
#
# COMPACT_ATOMS: atom_id res chain seq x y z
N MET A 1 -7.12 9.78 16.68
CA MET A 1 -6.61 8.89 15.60
C MET A 1 -5.99 9.69 14.47
N ILE A 2 -4.92 9.14 13.78
CA ILE A 2 -4.30 9.82 12.64
C ILE A 2 -4.95 9.37 11.34
N LYS A 3 -5.55 10.30 10.61
CA LYS A 3 -6.10 10.11 9.26
C LYS A 3 -5.11 10.66 8.22
N SER A 4 -4.87 9.93 7.14
CA SER A 4 -3.94 10.33 6.07
C SER A 4 -4.70 10.81 4.84
N ILE A 5 -4.31 11.96 4.30
CA ILE A 5 -4.80 12.49 3.03
C ILE A 5 -3.67 12.47 2.00
N LYS A 6 -4.03 12.12 0.77
CA LYS A 6 -3.16 12.17 -0.41
C LYS A 6 -3.75 13.13 -1.43
N ILE A 7 -3.02 14.20 -1.75
CA ILE A 7 -3.39 15.19 -2.76
C ILE A 7 -2.46 15.13 -3.95
N ARG A 8 -2.98 15.44 -5.15
CA ARG A 8 -2.17 15.52 -6.36
C ARG A 8 -1.58 16.91 -6.52
N LEU A 9 -0.27 16.95 -6.79
CA LEU A 9 0.47 18.19 -7.06
C LEU A 9 0.63 18.40 -8.58
N SER A 10 0.63 19.67 -8.98
CA SER A 10 0.89 20.11 -10.35
C SER A 10 2.03 21.15 -10.31
N PRO A 11 3.30 20.70 -10.14
CA PRO A 11 4.46 21.58 -10.10
C PRO A 11 4.77 22.19 -11.47
N THR A 12 5.44 23.34 -11.52
CA THR A 12 6.13 23.85 -12.71
C THR A 12 7.35 22.99 -13.04
N LYS A 13 8.01 23.23 -14.17
CA LYS A 13 9.26 22.48 -14.53
C LYS A 13 10.35 22.70 -13.49
N GLU A 14 10.58 23.93 -13.08
CA GLU A 14 11.58 24.32 -12.08
C GLU A 14 11.28 23.67 -10.72
N GLN A 15 10.02 23.69 -10.31
CA GLN A 15 9.59 23.02 -9.08
C GLN A 15 9.76 21.50 -9.17
N GLU A 16 9.45 20.89 -10.33
CA GLU A 16 9.64 19.46 -10.54
C GLU A 16 11.12 19.07 -10.46
N GLU A 17 12.02 19.87 -11.01
CA GLU A 17 13.47 19.67 -10.91
C GLU A 17 13.95 19.70 -9.47
N LEU A 18 13.53 20.68 -8.67
CA LEU A 18 13.83 20.77 -7.24
C LEU A 18 13.26 19.56 -6.45
N MET A 19 12.07 19.10 -6.82
CA MET A 19 11.47 17.90 -6.22
C MET A 19 12.29 16.64 -6.57
N PHE A 20 12.79 16.51 -7.80
CA PHE A 20 13.68 15.39 -8.15
C PHE A 20 15.06 15.50 -7.50
N GLN A 21 15.61 16.69 -7.34
CA GLN A 21 16.83 16.93 -6.55
C GLN A 21 16.62 16.49 -5.08
N SER A 22 15.48 16.87 -4.48
CA SER A 22 15.08 16.45 -3.13
C SER A 22 15.03 14.93 -2.98
N VAL A 23 14.47 14.21 -3.97
CA VAL A 23 14.50 12.73 -4.01
C VAL A 23 15.95 12.20 -4.12
N GLY A 24 16.79 12.88 -4.91
CA GLY A 24 18.21 12.53 -5.05
C GLY A 24 18.94 12.62 -3.73
N ILE A 25 18.76 13.74 -3.05
CA ILE A 25 19.38 14.02 -1.73
C ILE A 25 18.89 13.07 -0.66
N ALA A 26 17.58 12.79 -0.58
CA ALA A 26 17.04 11.81 0.36
C ALA A 26 17.65 10.41 0.15
N ARG A 27 17.89 10.01 -1.11
CA ARG A 27 18.55 8.74 -1.42
C ARG A 27 20.03 8.77 -1.07
N PHE A 28 20.74 9.85 -1.39
CA PHE A 28 22.15 10.04 -1.07
C PHE A 28 22.38 9.95 0.45
N ALA A 29 21.64 10.74 1.23
CA ALA A 29 21.76 10.74 2.69
C ALA A 29 21.44 9.35 3.28
N TYR A 30 20.39 8.67 2.81
CA TYR A 30 20.07 7.33 3.27
C TYR A 30 21.20 6.33 2.98
N ASN A 31 21.78 6.37 1.78
CA ASN A 31 22.84 5.44 1.39
C ASN A 31 24.14 5.71 2.14
N TRP A 32 24.50 6.99 2.29
CA TRP A 32 25.65 7.39 3.08
C TRP A 32 25.46 6.96 4.55
N GLY A 33 24.28 7.22 5.10
CA GLY A 33 23.95 6.81 6.47
C GLY A 33 23.99 5.30 6.66
N LEU A 34 23.56 4.51 5.65
CA LEU A 34 23.64 3.06 5.69
C LEU A 34 25.09 2.57 5.72
N SER A 35 25.99 3.17 4.91
CA SER A 35 27.41 2.85 4.93
C SER A 35 28.01 3.14 6.30
N LYS A 36 27.74 4.31 6.86
CA LYS A 36 28.23 4.70 8.19
C LYS A 36 27.64 3.88 9.33
N TRP A 37 26.37 3.47 9.21
CA TRP A 37 25.74 2.56 10.17
C TRP A 37 26.49 1.22 10.24
N GLU A 38 26.83 0.67 9.06
CA GLU A 38 27.56 -0.61 8.98
C GLU A 38 29.02 -0.49 9.48
N GLU A 39 29.67 0.66 9.22
CA GLU A 39 31.01 0.97 9.72
C GLU A 39 31.03 1.06 11.25
N MET A 40 30.18 1.91 11.86
CA MET A 40 30.04 2.03 13.31
C MET A 40 29.73 0.68 13.99
N TYR A 41 28.85 -0.12 13.36
CA TYR A 41 28.51 -1.43 13.90
C TYR A 41 29.70 -2.40 13.93
N LYS A 42 30.55 -2.37 12.89
CA LYS A 42 31.79 -3.17 12.83
C LYS A 42 32.82 -2.73 13.87
N GLU A 43 32.86 -1.44 14.20
CA GLU A 43 33.72 -0.86 15.23
C GLU A 43 33.19 -1.06 16.66
N GLY A 44 32.08 -1.79 16.83
CA GLY A 44 31.44 -2.00 18.14
C GLY A 44 30.69 -0.79 18.68
N ILE A 45 30.55 0.27 17.89
CA ILE A 45 29.83 1.50 18.26
C ILE A 45 28.35 1.32 17.96
N LYS A 46 27.47 1.45 18.96
CA LYS A 46 26.02 1.41 18.73
C LYS A 46 25.58 2.58 17.84
N PRO A 47 25.13 2.33 16.59
CA PRO A 47 24.71 3.38 15.69
C PRO A 47 23.38 4.01 16.14
N SER A 48 23.18 5.29 15.77
CA SER A 48 21.89 5.98 15.94
C SER A 48 21.77 7.10 14.91
N LYS A 49 20.52 7.52 14.60
CA LYS A 49 20.28 8.66 13.71
C LYS A 49 21.00 9.94 14.17
N ALA A 50 21.13 10.14 15.48
CA ALA A 50 21.78 11.33 16.03
C ALA A 50 23.30 11.33 15.74
N LYS A 51 23.99 10.21 15.97
CA LYS A 51 25.42 10.05 15.66
C LYS A 51 25.68 10.22 14.16
N ILE A 52 24.91 9.53 13.32
CA ILE A 52 25.04 9.61 11.86
C ILE A 52 24.79 11.04 11.36
N ARG A 53 23.76 11.73 11.89
CA ARG A 53 23.47 13.11 11.52
C ARG A 53 24.60 14.06 11.93
N LYS A 54 25.18 13.88 13.12
CA LYS A 54 26.32 14.68 13.59
C LYS A 54 27.51 14.52 12.64
N GLU A 55 27.85 13.29 12.31
CA GLU A 55 28.98 12.99 11.41
C GLU A 55 28.72 13.51 9.99
N PHE A 56 27.52 13.31 9.43
CA PHE A 56 27.13 13.86 8.14
C PHE A 56 27.26 15.38 8.08
N ASN A 57 26.85 16.07 9.12
CA ASN A 57 26.96 17.53 9.17
C ASN A 57 28.41 18.00 9.26
N ASN A 58 29.27 17.25 9.93
CA ASN A 58 30.67 17.62 10.11
C ASN A 58 31.55 17.27 8.90
N SER A 59 31.33 16.12 8.27
CA SER A 59 32.18 15.62 7.17
C SER A 59 31.67 16.00 5.79
N ILE A 60 30.35 15.88 5.57
CA ILE A 60 29.74 16.07 4.24
C ILE A 60 29.23 17.49 4.07
N ARG A 61 28.45 18.01 5.03
CA ARG A 61 27.80 19.31 4.85
C ARG A 61 28.75 20.50 4.85
N LYS A 62 29.88 20.38 5.56
CA LYS A 62 30.89 21.43 5.60
C LYS A 62 31.83 21.41 4.38
N ASN A 63 31.85 20.32 3.61
CA ASN A 63 32.69 20.20 2.44
C ASN A 63 32.04 20.91 1.25
N ASP A 64 32.80 21.75 0.57
CA ASP A 64 32.40 22.57 -0.56
C ASP A 64 31.89 21.77 -1.74
N ASP A 65 32.36 20.55 -1.95
CA ASP A 65 31.92 19.65 -3.02
C ASP A 65 30.42 19.26 -2.86
N PHE A 66 29.86 19.45 -1.68
CA PHE A 66 28.46 19.12 -1.35
C PHE A 66 27.57 20.35 -1.16
N LYS A 67 27.96 21.54 -1.62
CA LYS A 67 27.15 22.78 -1.54
C LYS A 67 25.76 22.63 -2.14
N TRP A 68 25.57 21.73 -3.12
CA TRP A 68 24.27 21.40 -3.70
C TRP A 68 23.24 20.84 -2.68
N LEU A 69 23.68 20.35 -1.52
CA LEU A 69 22.77 19.92 -0.43
C LEU A 69 21.95 21.09 0.12
N TYR A 70 22.42 22.33 -0.01
CA TYR A 70 21.70 23.52 0.49
C TYR A 70 20.58 24.00 -0.44
N ASN A 71 20.49 23.47 -1.65
CA ASN A 71 19.39 23.77 -2.58
C ASN A 71 18.03 23.24 -2.09
N VAL A 72 18.02 22.31 -1.15
CA VAL A 72 16.82 21.71 -0.60
C VAL A 72 16.77 21.84 0.92
N SER A 73 15.62 21.52 1.52
CA SER A 73 15.46 21.52 2.98
C SER A 73 16.40 20.53 3.66
N GLY A 74 17.11 20.98 4.70
CA GLY A 74 17.97 20.13 5.53
C GLY A 74 17.23 19.03 6.28
N GLN A 75 15.91 19.16 6.45
CA GLN A 75 15.08 18.14 7.07
C GLN A 75 14.97 16.86 6.22
N ILE A 76 15.23 16.94 4.92
CA ILE A 76 15.23 15.78 4.02
C ILE A 76 16.34 14.79 4.43
N THR A 77 17.52 15.29 4.72
CA THR A 77 18.66 14.44 5.17
C THR A 77 18.43 13.91 6.58
N ALA A 78 17.96 14.77 7.49
CA ALA A 78 17.63 14.35 8.85
C ALA A 78 16.58 13.23 8.89
N GLN A 79 15.52 13.35 8.08
CA GLN A 79 14.50 12.32 8.00
C GLN A 79 15.00 11.04 7.32
N ALA A 80 15.95 11.14 6.36
CA ALA A 80 16.53 9.95 5.74
C ALA A 80 17.27 9.08 6.77
N PHE A 81 17.93 9.69 7.78
CA PHE A 81 18.57 8.97 8.87
C PHE A 81 17.57 8.38 9.87
N ALA A 82 16.46 9.09 10.13
CA ALA A 82 15.36 8.53 10.93
C ALA A 82 14.72 7.32 10.23
N ASP A 83 14.45 7.43 8.92
CA ASP A 83 13.93 6.31 8.12
C ASP A 83 14.88 5.10 8.09
N LEU A 84 16.20 5.33 8.18
CA LEU A 84 17.19 4.26 8.28
C LEU A 84 17.17 3.59 9.66
N GLU A 85 17.12 4.37 10.73
CA GLU A 85 17.00 3.85 12.11
C GLU A 85 15.72 3.00 12.26
N ASP A 86 14.58 3.49 11.77
CA ASP A 86 13.32 2.75 11.76
C ASP A 86 13.42 1.45 10.93
N ALA A 87 14.14 1.47 9.80
CA ALA A 87 14.37 0.28 8.98
C ALA A 87 15.21 -0.78 9.71
N TYR A 88 16.24 -0.38 10.45
CA TYR A 88 17.02 -1.30 11.27
C TYR A 88 16.22 -1.81 12.48
N LYS A 89 15.43 -0.95 13.14
CA LYS A 89 14.52 -1.37 14.19
C LYS A 89 13.58 -2.47 13.71
N ASN A 90 12.89 -2.25 12.58
CA ASN A 90 12.01 -3.26 12.00
C ASN A 90 12.74 -4.56 11.60
N PHE A 91 14.01 -4.47 11.22
CA PHE A 91 14.84 -5.65 10.95
C PHE A 91 15.13 -6.44 12.22
N PHE A 92 15.56 -5.78 13.29
CA PHE A 92 15.85 -6.44 14.58
C PHE A 92 14.57 -6.99 15.24
N ASP A 93 13.42 -6.33 15.05
CA ASP A 93 12.11 -6.81 15.50
C ASP A 93 11.56 -7.96 14.62
N GLY A 94 12.31 -8.45 13.60
CA GLY A 94 11.88 -9.52 12.70
C GLY A 94 10.77 -9.14 11.72
N LEU A 95 10.40 -7.86 11.67
CA LEU A 95 9.29 -7.35 10.83
C LEU A 95 9.71 -7.05 9.38
N ALA A 96 11.01 -6.90 9.11
CA ALA A 96 11.54 -6.59 7.79
C ALA A 96 12.90 -7.25 7.54
N GLN A 97 13.32 -7.29 6.28
CA GLN A 97 14.67 -7.71 5.91
C GLN A 97 15.69 -6.59 6.20
N ARG A 98 16.98 -6.96 6.30
CA ARG A 98 18.09 -6.02 6.48
C ARG A 98 18.00 -4.88 5.47
N PRO A 99 18.21 -3.61 5.88
CA PRO A 99 18.23 -2.46 5.00
C PRO A 99 19.21 -2.61 3.85
N LYS A 100 18.83 -2.14 2.64
CA LYS A 100 19.64 -2.20 1.42
C LYS A 100 19.83 -0.82 0.82
N PHE A 101 20.93 -0.62 0.08
CA PHE A 101 21.19 0.61 -0.66
C PHE A 101 20.05 0.93 -1.64
N LYS A 102 19.59 2.19 -1.60
CA LYS A 102 18.54 2.68 -2.50
C LYS A 102 19.11 2.97 -3.89
N ASN A 103 18.44 2.48 -4.92
CA ASN A 103 18.84 2.65 -6.31
C ASN A 103 17.95 3.69 -7.02
N LYS A 104 18.55 4.57 -7.87
CA LYS A 104 17.84 5.61 -8.63
C LYS A 104 16.68 5.06 -9.48
N LYS A 105 16.85 3.86 -10.07
CA LYS A 105 15.89 3.27 -10.99
C LYS A 105 14.77 2.49 -10.29
N LYS A 106 15.08 1.79 -9.18
CA LYS A 106 14.18 0.84 -8.51
C LYS A 106 13.49 1.41 -7.28
N SER A 107 14.18 2.29 -6.53
CA SER A 107 13.65 2.79 -5.26
C SER A 107 12.52 3.79 -5.46
N LYS A 108 11.63 3.86 -4.48
CA LYS A 108 10.51 4.82 -4.44
C LYS A 108 11.06 6.25 -4.48
N LYS A 109 10.53 7.05 -5.37
CA LYS A 109 10.88 8.47 -5.48
C LYS A 109 10.05 9.25 -4.49
N SER A 110 10.59 9.53 -3.31
CA SER A 110 9.90 10.21 -2.23
C SER A 110 10.89 10.98 -1.37
N PHE A 111 10.46 12.11 -0.82
CA PHE A 111 11.19 12.89 0.17
C PHE A 111 10.24 13.45 1.23
N TYR A 112 10.77 13.71 2.40
CA TYR A 112 10.06 14.29 3.52
C TYR A 112 9.91 15.80 3.34
N VAL A 113 8.78 16.34 3.77
CA VAL A 113 8.53 17.78 3.84
C VAL A 113 8.42 18.17 5.30
N ARG A 114 9.00 19.29 5.68
CA ARG A 114 8.93 19.77 7.06
C ARG A 114 7.49 20.00 7.49
N TYR A 115 7.09 19.39 8.60
CA TYR A 115 5.69 19.27 9.04
C TYR A 115 5.02 20.60 9.38
N ASP A 116 5.79 21.57 9.86
CA ASP A 116 5.36 22.91 10.26
C ASP A 116 5.51 23.97 9.16
N ALA A 117 6.19 23.63 8.06
CA ALA A 117 6.37 24.52 6.90
C ALA A 117 5.28 24.38 5.83
N ILE A 118 4.37 23.39 5.98
CA ILE A 118 3.27 23.20 5.04
C ILE A 118 2.16 24.17 5.33
N LYS A 119 1.89 25.07 4.39
CA LYS A 119 0.75 26.01 4.46
C LYS A 119 -0.10 25.89 3.21
N PHE A 120 -1.40 25.71 3.40
CA PHE A 120 -2.38 25.62 2.31
C PHE A 120 -3.07 26.97 2.11
N SER A 121 -3.10 27.48 0.88
CA SER A 121 -3.82 28.70 0.48
C SER A 121 -4.22 28.63 -1.00
N ASN A 122 -5.46 29.00 -1.34
CA ASN A 122 -5.92 29.18 -2.72
C ASN A 122 -5.49 28.07 -3.70
N ASN A 123 -5.80 26.82 -3.39
CA ASN A 123 -5.41 25.64 -4.18
C ASN A 123 -3.88 25.48 -4.41
N ARG A 124 -3.08 26.12 -3.54
CA ARG A 124 -1.63 25.96 -3.52
C ARG A 124 -1.16 25.50 -2.15
N VAL A 125 -0.12 24.70 -2.15
CA VAL A 125 0.57 24.28 -0.92
C VAL A 125 2.01 24.82 -0.97
N ASN A 126 2.40 25.52 0.09
CA ASN A 126 3.79 25.96 0.22
C ASN A 126 4.65 24.81 0.71
N ILE A 127 5.75 24.53 0.01
CA ILE A 127 6.73 23.49 0.35
C ILE A 127 8.09 24.18 0.46
N GLU A 128 8.78 24.00 1.59
CA GLU A 128 10.06 24.64 1.87
C GLU A 128 11.06 24.42 0.72
N LYS A 129 11.74 25.48 0.28
CA LYS A 129 12.68 25.53 -0.85
C LYS A 129 12.10 25.24 -2.25
N ILE A 130 10.84 24.82 -2.36
CA ILE A 130 10.17 24.54 -3.64
C ILE A 130 9.14 25.64 -3.96
N GLY A 131 8.60 26.29 -2.91
CA GLY A 131 7.61 27.35 -3.04
C GLY A 131 6.16 26.85 -3.12
N LYS A 132 5.27 27.70 -3.65
CA LYS A 132 3.82 27.46 -3.72
C LYS A 132 3.46 26.57 -4.90
N VAL A 133 3.24 25.27 -4.67
CA VAL A 133 2.84 24.28 -5.69
C VAL A 133 1.33 24.17 -5.79
N LYS A 134 0.77 24.22 -7.00
CA LYS A 134 -0.66 23.98 -7.24
C LYS A 134 -1.04 22.53 -6.91
N TYR A 135 -2.20 22.33 -6.25
CA TYR A 135 -2.70 21.00 -5.96
C TYR A 135 -4.17 20.82 -6.36
N SER A 136 -4.60 19.58 -6.49
CA SER A 136 -6.00 19.19 -6.60
C SER A 136 -6.34 18.11 -5.55
N SER A 137 -7.49 18.30 -4.89
CA SER A 137 -8.00 17.39 -3.87
C SER A 137 -9.52 17.28 -3.97
N ASN A 138 -10.06 16.10 -3.75
CA ASN A 138 -11.48 15.84 -3.58
C ASN A 138 -11.89 15.95 -2.09
N TYR A 139 -10.94 16.25 -1.20
CA TYR A 139 -11.16 16.35 0.23
C TYR A 139 -10.98 17.79 0.68
N LYS A 140 -11.82 18.25 1.61
CA LYS A 140 -11.57 19.48 2.36
C LYS A 140 -10.35 19.24 3.25
N ILE A 141 -9.31 20.04 3.05
CA ILE A 141 -8.08 19.94 3.83
C ILE A 141 -8.29 20.71 5.13
N PRO A 142 -8.13 20.10 6.30
CA PRO A 142 -8.18 20.82 7.57
C PRO A 142 -7.03 21.82 7.63
N LYS A 143 -7.30 23.04 8.08
CA LYS A 143 -6.26 24.03 8.36
C LYS A 143 -5.69 23.73 9.74
N LEU A 144 -4.43 23.32 9.78
CA LEU A 144 -3.72 22.97 10.99
C LEU A 144 -2.32 23.59 10.98
N ASP A 145 -1.78 23.85 12.16
CA ASP A 145 -0.40 24.35 12.31
C ASP A 145 0.64 23.27 12.01
N LYS A 146 0.30 22.02 12.25
CA LYS A 146 1.21 20.87 12.08
C LYS A 146 0.50 19.68 11.43
N TYR A 147 1.21 19.04 10.50
CA TYR A 147 0.75 17.81 9.84
C TYR A 147 1.70 16.67 10.13
N THR A 148 1.19 15.46 10.35
CA THR A 148 1.99 14.29 10.69
C THR A 148 2.65 13.70 9.45
N ASN A 149 3.98 13.51 9.50
CA ASN A 149 4.82 12.81 8.53
C ASN A 149 4.52 13.14 7.05
N PRO A 150 4.54 14.42 6.67
CA PRO A 150 4.22 14.79 5.30
C PRO A 150 5.34 14.39 4.34
N ARG A 151 4.94 13.80 3.20
CA ARG A 151 5.89 13.31 2.18
C ARG A 151 5.41 13.60 0.78
N CYS A 152 6.29 14.18 -0.03
CA CYS A 152 6.10 14.22 -1.47
C CYS A 152 6.57 12.93 -2.12
N HIS A 153 5.82 12.43 -3.11
CA HIS A 153 6.22 11.25 -3.88
C HIS A 153 5.74 11.31 -5.32
N PHE A 154 6.53 10.71 -6.20
CA PHE A 154 6.25 10.59 -7.63
C PHE A 154 5.84 9.15 -7.97
N ASP A 155 4.67 8.99 -8.63
CA ASP A 155 4.13 7.66 -8.97
C ASP A 155 4.49 7.19 -10.40
N GLY A 156 5.38 7.93 -11.08
CA GLY A 156 5.75 7.68 -12.48
C GLY A 156 5.03 8.58 -13.49
N LYS A 157 3.98 9.29 -13.06
CA LYS A 157 3.24 10.26 -13.88
C LYS A 157 2.97 11.58 -13.16
N TYR A 158 2.58 11.52 -11.89
CA TYR A 158 2.17 12.66 -11.09
C TYR A 158 2.90 12.70 -9.76
N TRP A 159 3.06 13.92 -9.27
CA TRP A 159 3.49 14.18 -7.92
C TRP A 159 2.30 14.19 -6.96
N TYR A 160 2.54 13.73 -5.75
CA TYR A 160 1.56 13.75 -4.67
C TYR A 160 2.22 14.20 -3.38
N LEU A 161 1.46 14.90 -2.55
CA LEU A 161 1.77 15.12 -1.16
C LEU A 161 0.82 14.27 -0.32
N THR A 162 1.38 13.48 0.58
CA THR A 162 0.64 12.68 1.57
C THR A 162 1.01 13.20 2.95
N PHE A 163 0.03 13.45 3.78
CA PHE A 163 0.21 13.92 5.15
C PHE A 163 -0.88 13.35 6.05
N GLY A 164 -0.56 13.18 7.33
CA GLY A 164 -1.50 12.79 8.36
C GLY A 164 -1.97 13.99 9.19
N PHE A 165 -3.11 13.83 9.83
CA PHE A 165 -3.63 14.76 10.83
C PHE A 165 -4.50 14.01 11.84
N GLU A 166 -4.63 14.56 13.02
CA GLU A 166 -5.51 14.02 14.02
C GLU A 166 -6.97 14.23 13.60
N HIS A 167 -7.72 13.17 13.62
CA HIS A 167 -9.14 13.17 13.30
C HIS A 167 -9.90 12.67 14.51
N GLY A 168 -10.95 13.43 14.90
CA GLY A 168 -11.84 13.03 15.96
C GLY A 168 -12.51 11.69 15.69
N GLU A 169 -13.02 11.09 16.72
CA GLU A 169 -13.74 9.81 16.63
C GLU A 169 -15.09 9.98 15.93
N SER A 170 -15.48 8.98 15.16
CA SER A 170 -16.82 8.93 14.58
C SER A 170 -17.88 8.80 15.67
N GLN A 171 -18.95 9.55 15.53
CA GLN A 171 -20.18 9.44 16.36
C GLN A 171 -21.23 8.54 15.68
N ALA A 172 -20.82 7.68 14.73
CA ALA A 172 -21.74 6.82 14.02
C ALA A 172 -22.50 5.89 15.00
N SER A 173 -23.80 5.88 14.89
CA SER A 173 -24.63 4.89 15.58
C SER A 173 -24.44 3.54 14.91
N LEU A 174 -23.97 2.55 15.65
CA LEU A 174 -23.77 1.19 15.18
C LEU A 174 -25.06 0.38 15.36
N ASN A 175 -25.36 -0.44 14.35
CA ASN A 175 -26.43 -1.46 14.49
C ASN A 175 -25.88 -2.63 15.32
N ARG A 176 -26.35 -2.75 16.56
CA ARG A 176 -25.89 -3.76 17.55
C ARG A 176 -26.24 -5.19 17.18
N ASP A 177 -27.23 -5.38 16.30
CA ASP A 177 -27.68 -6.71 15.87
C ASP A 177 -26.99 -7.16 14.57
N LEU A 178 -26.18 -6.26 13.95
CA LEU A 178 -25.58 -6.51 12.66
C LEU A 178 -24.11 -6.91 12.78
N SER A 179 -23.83 -8.22 12.72
CA SER A 179 -22.49 -8.78 12.56
C SER A 179 -22.24 -9.18 11.10
N ILE A 180 -21.18 -8.66 10.50
CA ILE A 180 -20.82 -8.92 9.11
C ILE A 180 -19.69 -9.94 9.04
N GLY A 181 -19.96 -11.06 8.34
CA GLY A 181 -18.96 -12.03 7.92
C GLY A 181 -18.55 -11.81 6.46
N ILE A 182 -17.26 -11.87 6.18
CA ILE A 182 -16.68 -11.65 4.86
C ILE A 182 -15.82 -12.84 4.46
N ASP A 183 -16.23 -13.55 3.41
CA ASP A 183 -15.41 -14.55 2.73
C ASP A 183 -14.72 -13.93 1.51
N LEU A 184 -13.40 -14.08 1.40
CA LEU A 184 -12.57 -13.54 0.30
C LEU A 184 -12.25 -14.63 -0.71
N GLY A 185 -12.53 -14.36 -1.99
CA GLY A 185 -12.35 -15.35 -3.04
C GLY A 185 -11.68 -14.83 -4.32
N ILE A 186 -11.34 -15.78 -5.19
CA ILE A 186 -10.80 -15.49 -6.54
C ILE A 186 -11.93 -15.29 -7.55
N SER A 187 -13.04 -16.00 -7.41
CA SER A 187 -14.21 -15.86 -8.30
C SER A 187 -14.88 -14.50 -8.14
N HIS A 188 -15.17 -14.14 -6.94
CA HIS A 188 -15.58 -12.82 -6.47
C HIS A 188 -14.49 -12.25 -5.57
N LEU A 189 -14.45 -10.95 -5.37
CA LEU A 189 -13.50 -10.33 -4.42
C LEU A 189 -13.89 -10.67 -2.99
N ALA A 190 -15.17 -10.56 -2.69
CA ALA A 190 -15.72 -10.89 -1.38
C ALA A 190 -17.20 -11.30 -1.49
N ILE A 191 -17.62 -12.22 -0.65
CA ILE A 191 -19.01 -12.52 -0.35
C ILE A 191 -19.28 -12.10 1.08
N VAL A 192 -20.37 -11.38 1.28
CA VAL A 192 -20.74 -10.74 2.55
C VAL A 192 -22.14 -11.21 2.92
N ASN A 193 -22.34 -11.66 4.16
CA ASN A 193 -23.60 -12.24 4.60
C ASN A 193 -24.82 -11.31 4.46
N HIS A 194 -24.65 -10.01 4.64
CA HIS A 194 -25.71 -8.99 4.54
C HIS A 194 -25.69 -8.20 3.22
N LEU A 195 -25.06 -8.72 2.16
CA LEU A 195 -25.18 -8.18 0.83
C LEU A 195 -25.85 -9.22 -0.08
N ASP A 196 -26.84 -8.79 -0.86
CA ASP A 196 -27.55 -9.65 -1.81
C ASP A 196 -26.64 -10.14 -2.94
N ASN A 197 -25.73 -9.27 -3.39
CA ASN A 197 -24.84 -9.58 -4.48
C ASN A 197 -23.39 -9.63 -4.04
N PRO A 198 -22.61 -10.64 -4.49
CA PRO A 198 -21.19 -10.71 -4.26
C PRO A 198 -20.45 -9.48 -4.80
N ILE A 199 -19.40 -9.07 -4.11
CA ILE A 199 -18.48 -8.04 -4.60
C ILE A 199 -17.65 -8.62 -5.74
N LYS A 200 -17.90 -8.14 -6.96
CA LYS A 200 -17.31 -8.68 -8.20
C LYS A 200 -15.78 -8.60 -8.20
N ASN A 201 -15.13 -9.55 -8.86
CA ASN A 201 -13.71 -9.49 -9.16
C ASN A 201 -13.45 -8.51 -10.32
N ILE A 202 -12.88 -7.33 -10.01
CA ILE A 202 -12.59 -6.27 -11.00
C ILE A 202 -11.60 -6.73 -12.09
N ASN A 203 -10.77 -7.74 -11.80
CA ASN A 203 -9.79 -8.27 -12.76
C ASN A 203 -10.45 -8.99 -13.93
N LYS A 204 -11.73 -9.38 -13.81
CA LYS A 204 -12.55 -9.95 -14.89
C LYS A 204 -13.18 -8.89 -15.80
N SER A 205 -13.07 -7.58 -15.49
CA SER A 205 -13.65 -6.50 -16.31
C SER A 205 -12.97 -6.36 -17.67
N LYS A 206 -13.72 -5.88 -18.67
CA LYS A 206 -13.21 -5.63 -20.04
C LYS A 206 -12.00 -4.68 -20.03
N GLU A 207 -12.03 -3.62 -19.20
CA GLU A 207 -10.95 -2.64 -19.09
C GLU A 207 -9.66 -3.28 -18.58
N VAL A 208 -9.73 -4.04 -17.46
CA VAL A 208 -8.54 -4.68 -16.87
C VAL A 208 -7.96 -5.72 -17.82
N ARG A 209 -8.80 -6.54 -18.48
CA ARG A 209 -8.35 -7.52 -19.50
C ARG A 209 -7.62 -6.84 -20.66
N ARG A 210 -8.14 -5.70 -21.16
CA ARG A 210 -7.50 -4.91 -22.22
C ARG A 210 -6.14 -4.38 -21.78
N LEU A 211 -6.04 -3.84 -20.55
CA LEU A 211 -4.79 -3.36 -19.99
C LEU A 211 -3.77 -4.48 -19.78
N LYS A 212 -4.19 -5.66 -19.34
CA LYS A 212 -3.32 -6.85 -19.21
C LYS A 212 -2.77 -7.30 -20.58
N LYS A 213 -3.62 -7.34 -21.62
CA LYS A 213 -3.17 -7.64 -23.00
C LYS A 213 -2.14 -6.60 -23.47
N LYS A 214 -2.40 -5.30 -23.24
CA LYS A 214 -1.44 -4.22 -23.55
C LYS A 214 -0.12 -4.41 -22.83
N LEU A 215 -0.18 -4.72 -21.51
CA LEU A 215 1.00 -4.95 -20.70
C LEU A 215 1.87 -6.09 -21.26
N LYS A 216 1.29 -7.26 -21.53
CA LYS A 216 2.00 -8.40 -22.12
C LYS A 216 2.66 -8.06 -23.45
N ARG A 217 1.95 -7.30 -24.33
CA ARG A 217 2.52 -6.84 -25.61
C ARG A 217 3.75 -5.93 -25.41
N LEU A 218 3.64 -4.95 -24.51
CA LEU A 218 4.75 -4.02 -24.21
C LEU A 218 5.95 -4.77 -23.59
N GLN A 219 5.70 -5.72 -22.70
CA GLN A 219 6.76 -6.55 -22.10
C GLN A 219 7.50 -7.38 -23.15
N ARG A 220 6.78 -8.02 -24.09
CA ARG A 220 7.39 -8.75 -25.21
C ARG A 220 8.23 -7.82 -26.10
N GLN A 221 7.73 -6.61 -26.40
CA GLN A 221 8.48 -5.63 -27.18
C GLN A 221 9.78 -5.19 -26.50
N VAL A 222 9.71 -4.96 -25.17
CA VAL A 222 10.90 -4.59 -24.38
C VAL A 222 11.92 -5.73 -24.38
N SER A 223 11.48 -6.97 -24.12
CA SER A 223 12.38 -8.15 -24.10
C SER A 223 13.11 -8.31 -25.45
N ARG A 224 12.36 -8.26 -26.56
CA ARG A 224 13.00 -8.33 -27.89
C ARG A 224 14.01 -7.20 -28.12
N LYS A 225 13.70 -5.96 -27.72
CA LYS A 225 14.65 -4.83 -27.88
C LYS A 225 15.88 -4.98 -26.97
N TYR A 226 15.76 -5.59 -25.81
CA TYR A 226 16.91 -5.89 -24.98
C TYR A 226 17.82 -6.93 -25.66
N GLU A 227 17.25 -8.03 -26.19
CA GLU A 227 18.02 -9.03 -26.92
C GLU A 227 18.73 -8.44 -28.15
N MET A 228 18.02 -7.63 -28.95
CA MET A 228 18.60 -6.95 -30.13
C MET A 228 19.72 -5.96 -29.79
N ASN A 229 19.78 -5.45 -28.56
CA ASN A 229 20.80 -4.50 -28.11
C ASN A 229 21.76 -5.11 -27.08
N LYS A 230 21.95 -6.42 -27.13
CA LYS A 230 22.94 -7.12 -26.32
C LYS A 230 24.34 -6.92 -26.89
N LYS A 231 25.30 -6.51 -26.05
CA LYS A 231 26.72 -6.42 -26.37
C LYS A 231 27.49 -7.35 -25.44
N GLY A 232 27.94 -8.48 -25.96
CA GLY A 232 28.50 -9.59 -25.16
C GLY A 232 27.49 -10.04 -24.10
N SER A 233 27.87 -10.09 -22.83
CA SER A 233 26.99 -10.46 -21.70
C SER A 233 26.12 -9.31 -21.16
N LYS A 234 26.30 -8.07 -21.68
CA LYS A 234 25.60 -6.87 -21.15
C LYS A 234 24.49 -6.40 -22.07
N PHE A 235 23.33 -6.04 -21.48
CA PHE A 235 22.24 -5.39 -22.20
C PHE A 235 22.42 -3.86 -22.24
N VAL A 236 22.40 -3.28 -23.45
CA VAL A 236 22.49 -1.84 -23.66
C VAL A 236 21.07 -1.24 -23.65
N LYS A 237 20.89 -0.21 -22.83
CA LYS A 237 19.60 0.45 -22.67
C LYS A 237 19.47 1.66 -23.62
N THR A 238 18.75 1.47 -24.71
CA THR A 238 18.46 2.53 -25.68
C THR A 238 17.30 3.43 -25.25
N ASN A 239 17.16 4.62 -25.85
CA ASN A 239 16.05 5.53 -25.62
C ASN A 239 14.67 4.89 -25.93
N ASN A 240 14.59 4.02 -26.92
CA ASN A 240 13.38 3.30 -27.24
C ASN A 240 12.98 2.30 -26.14
N ILE A 241 13.95 1.62 -25.53
CA ILE A 241 13.73 0.76 -24.37
C ILE A 241 13.21 1.59 -23.19
N ILE A 242 13.82 2.77 -22.92
CA ILE A 242 13.37 3.68 -21.85
C ILE A 242 11.91 4.13 -22.06
N LYS A 243 11.55 4.48 -23.29
CA LYS A 243 10.17 4.88 -23.65
C LYS A 243 9.17 3.74 -23.40
N LEU A 244 9.50 2.51 -23.80
CA LEU A 244 8.63 1.33 -23.57
C LEU A 244 8.52 0.98 -22.09
N GLU A 245 9.61 1.00 -21.33
CA GLU A 245 9.56 0.79 -19.87
C GLU A 245 8.70 1.84 -19.15
N ARG A 246 8.74 3.11 -19.63
CA ARG A 246 7.84 4.14 -19.12
C ARG A 246 6.38 3.79 -19.38
N GLN A 247 6.04 3.32 -20.58
CA GLN A 247 4.69 2.86 -20.90
C GLN A 247 4.25 1.68 -20.03
N ILE A 248 5.11 0.70 -19.82
CA ILE A 248 4.86 -0.45 -18.92
C ILE A 248 4.53 0.05 -17.50
N LYS A 249 5.34 0.97 -16.95
CA LYS A 249 5.09 1.56 -15.63
C LYS A 249 3.74 2.27 -15.56
N LEU A 250 3.34 2.98 -16.60
CA LEU A 250 2.04 3.67 -16.66
C LEU A 250 0.86 2.69 -16.70
N VAL A 251 1.00 1.57 -17.41
CA VAL A 251 -0.03 0.51 -17.44
C VAL A 251 -0.15 -0.15 -16.06
N HIS A 252 0.96 -0.51 -15.42
CA HIS A 252 0.96 -1.05 -14.05
C HIS A 252 0.30 -0.07 -13.07
N ARG A 253 0.63 1.23 -13.17
CA ARG A 253 0.01 2.27 -12.37
C ARG A 253 -1.51 2.30 -12.56
N ARG A 254 -2.01 2.24 -13.81
CA ARG A 254 -3.44 2.25 -14.10
C ARG A 254 -4.14 1.02 -13.50
N LEU A 255 -3.59 -0.18 -13.71
CA LEU A 255 -4.12 -1.43 -13.13
C LEU A 255 -4.18 -1.34 -11.60
N ASN A 256 -3.13 -0.82 -10.97
CA ASN A 256 -3.06 -0.67 -9.53
C ASN A 256 -4.12 0.30 -8.99
N ASN A 257 -4.33 1.42 -9.69
CA ASN A 257 -5.33 2.42 -9.31
C ASN A 257 -6.75 1.86 -9.42
N ILE A 258 -7.07 1.12 -10.51
CA ILE A 258 -8.38 0.48 -10.68
C ILE A 258 -8.66 -0.50 -9.53
N ARG A 259 -7.70 -1.37 -9.21
CA ARG A 259 -7.83 -2.34 -8.11
C ARG A 259 -7.98 -1.68 -6.76
N ASN A 260 -7.16 -0.68 -6.46
CA ASN A 260 -7.24 0.05 -5.19
C ASN A 260 -8.57 0.79 -5.04
N ASN A 261 -9.03 1.47 -6.10
CA ASN A 261 -10.32 2.15 -6.08
C ASN A 261 -11.48 1.17 -5.84
N HIS A 262 -11.46 0.01 -6.50
CA HIS A 262 -12.46 -1.02 -6.31
C HIS A 262 -12.49 -1.53 -4.86
N ILE A 263 -11.33 -1.79 -4.25
CA ILE A 263 -11.23 -2.20 -2.84
C ILE A 263 -11.76 -1.08 -1.93
N HIS A 264 -11.42 0.18 -2.20
CA HIS A 264 -11.93 1.30 -1.41
C HIS A 264 -13.44 1.42 -1.46
N GLN A 265 -14.06 1.21 -2.63
CA GLN A 265 -15.51 1.21 -2.81
C GLN A 265 -16.14 0.03 -2.08
N ALA A 266 -15.59 -1.18 -2.25
CA ALA A 266 -16.05 -2.39 -1.60
C ALA A 266 -16.05 -2.27 -0.07
N THR A 267 -14.89 -1.90 0.49
CA THR A 267 -14.76 -1.75 1.95
C THR A 267 -15.61 -0.60 2.50
N SER A 268 -15.80 0.50 1.75
CA SER A 268 -16.69 1.60 2.16
C SER A 268 -18.17 1.17 2.12
N LYS A 269 -18.57 0.33 1.15
CA LYS A 269 -19.93 -0.19 1.07
C LYS A 269 -20.26 -1.02 2.32
N ILE A 270 -19.33 -1.84 2.78
CA ILE A 270 -19.51 -2.68 4.00
C ILE A 270 -19.61 -1.80 5.24
N ILE A 271 -18.70 -0.84 5.42
CA ILE A 271 -18.72 0.06 6.58
C ILE A 271 -20.00 0.92 6.66
N LYS A 272 -20.58 1.31 5.52
CA LYS A 272 -21.83 2.09 5.47
C LYS A 272 -23.05 1.35 6.01
N LEU A 273 -22.97 0.03 6.19
CA LEU A 273 -24.04 -0.74 6.86
C LEU A 273 -24.05 -0.50 8.37
N ASN A 274 -23.03 0.19 8.90
CA ASN A 274 -22.85 0.50 10.32
C ASN A 274 -22.93 -0.73 11.24
N PRO A 275 -22.28 -1.87 10.92
CA PRO A 275 -22.34 -3.05 11.77
C PRO A 275 -21.62 -2.78 13.11
N TYR A 276 -22.00 -3.50 14.18
CA TYR A 276 -21.22 -3.46 15.40
C TYR A 276 -19.90 -4.24 15.26
N ARG A 277 -19.89 -5.27 14.38
CA ARG A 277 -18.73 -6.15 14.19
C ARG A 277 -18.55 -6.59 12.73
N VAL A 278 -17.28 -6.74 12.34
CA VAL A 278 -16.87 -7.33 11.05
C VAL A 278 -15.88 -8.45 11.31
N VAL A 279 -16.17 -9.65 10.80
CA VAL A 279 -15.32 -10.84 10.91
C VAL A 279 -14.85 -11.28 9.53
N MET A 280 -13.57 -11.60 9.40
CA MET A 280 -12.93 -12.13 8.18
C MET A 280 -12.09 -13.36 8.49
N GLU A 281 -11.83 -14.20 7.49
CA GLU A 281 -10.83 -15.27 7.62
C GLU A 281 -9.40 -14.73 7.74
N ASP A 282 -8.55 -15.38 8.56
CA ASP A 282 -7.11 -15.13 8.57
C ASP A 282 -6.41 -15.88 7.45
N LEU A 283 -6.55 -15.38 6.22
CA LEU A 283 -5.93 -15.99 5.04
C LEU A 283 -4.40 -15.90 5.09
N ASN A 284 -3.72 -17.05 4.96
CA ASN A 284 -2.29 -17.10 4.74
C ASN A 284 -1.92 -16.73 3.29
N VAL A 285 -2.01 -15.45 2.96
CA VAL A 285 -1.75 -14.93 1.60
C VAL A 285 -0.33 -15.29 1.12
N SER A 286 0.68 -15.27 2.00
CA SER A 286 2.06 -15.62 1.64
C SER A 286 2.19 -17.10 1.28
N GLY A 287 1.52 -17.99 2.00
CA GLY A 287 1.44 -19.41 1.67
C GLY A 287 0.73 -19.66 0.35
N MET A 288 -0.42 -19.00 0.14
CA MET A 288 -1.20 -19.09 -1.11
C MET A 288 -0.39 -18.63 -2.34
N MET A 289 0.49 -17.64 -2.20
CA MET A 289 1.35 -17.11 -3.26
C MET A 289 2.45 -18.11 -3.69
N LYS A 290 2.75 -19.15 -2.90
CA LYS A 290 3.69 -20.21 -3.28
C LYS A 290 3.13 -21.11 -4.39
N ASN A 291 1.80 -21.20 -4.53
CA ASN A 291 1.15 -21.94 -5.61
C ASN A 291 1.28 -21.16 -6.93
N LYS A 292 2.15 -21.62 -7.83
CA LYS A 292 2.45 -20.97 -9.13
C LYS A 292 1.22 -20.75 -10.01
N HIS A 293 0.22 -21.64 -9.95
CA HIS A 293 -1.01 -21.55 -10.76
C HIS A 293 -1.99 -20.48 -10.27
N LEU A 294 -1.97 -20.14 -8.97
CA LEU A 294 -2.88 -19.21 -8.33
C LEU A 294 -2.22 -17.87 -7.97
N ALA A 295 -0.90 -17.82 -7.87
CA ALA A 295 -0.14 -16.66 -7.38
C ALA A 295 -0.50 -15.34 -8.10
N GLU A 296 -0.58 -15.36 -9.45
CA GLU A 296 -0.97 -14.16 -10.22
C GLU A 296 -2.38 -13.68 -9.81
N LYS A 297 -3.34 -14.60 -9.74
CA LYS A 297 -4.74 -14.27 -9.41
C LYS A 297 -4.87 -13.74 -7.98
N ILE A 298 -4.16 -14.34 -7.03
CA ILE A 298 -4.14 -13.93 -5.62
C ILE A 298 -3.50 -12.54 -5.47
N ALA A 299 -2.34 -12.31 -6.12
CA ALA A 299 -1.68 -11.00 -6.13
C ALA A 299 -2.59 -9.90 -6.71
N GLU A 300 -3.37 -10.23 -7.74
CA GLU A 300 -4.30 -9.31 -8.39
C GLU A 300 -5.51 -8.94 -7.53
N GLN A 301 -5.97 -9.82 -6.66
CA GLN A 301 -7.08 -9.56 -5.72
C GLN A 301 -6.67 -8.64 -4.57
N LYS A 302 -5.37 -8.60 -4.21
CA LYS A 302 -4.87 -7.74 -3.13
C LYS A 302 -5.57 -7.97 -1.78
N PHE A 303 -5.74 -9.22 -1.39
CA PHE A 303 -6.42 -9.59 -0.13
C PHE A 303 -5.84 -8.89 1.10
N TYR A 304 -4.49 -8.76 1.17
CA TYR A 304 -3.85 -8.02 2.24
C TYR A 304 -4.32 -6.55 2.30
N GLU A 305 -4.45 -5.88 1.15
CA GLU A 305 -4.90 -4.49 1.08
C GLU A 305 -6.38 -4.37 1.47
N PHE A 306 -7.21 -5.35 1.11
CA PHE A 306 -8.61 -5.40 1.54
C PHE A 306 -8.69 -5.53 3.08
N LYS A 307 -7.98 -6.51 3.69
CA LYS A 307 -7.91 -6.70 5.14
C LYS A 307 -7.40 -5.42 5.84
N ARG A 308 -6.31 -4.83 5.33
CA ARG A 308 -5.76 -3.57 5.86
C ARG A 308 -6.78 -2.43 5.85
N GLN A 309 -7.55 -2.30 4.74
CA GLN A 309 -8.57 -1.26 4.62
C GLN A 309 -9.75 -1.50 5.53
N MET A 310 -10.22 -2.74 5.66
CA MET A 310 -11.26 -3.08 6.62
C MET A 310 -10.84 -2.75 8.03
N LYS A 311 -9.65 -3.21 8.46
CA LYS A 311 -9.14 -2.97 9.82
C LYS A 311 -9.15 -1.49 10.21
N TYR A 312 -8.52 -0.60 9.41
CA TYR A 312 -8.47 0.82 9.79
C TYR A 312 -9.82 1.52 9.65
N LYS A 313 -10.66 1.12 8.68
CA LYS A 313 -12.00 1.72 8.53
C LYS A 313 -12.93 1.30 9.67
N CYS A 314 -12.89 0.05 10.11
CA CYS A 314 -13.57 -0.39 11.31
C CYS A 314 -13.11 0.42 12.52
N GLN A 315 -11.81 0.53 12.72
CA GLN A 315 -11.23 1.33 13.81
C GLN A 315 -11.69 2.80 13.79
N PHE A 316 -11.74 3.46 12.61
CA PHE A 316 -12.24 4.83 12.49
C PHE A 316 -13.71 4.99 12.82
N ASN A 317 -14.53 3.94 12.64
CA ASN A 317 -15.97 3.96 12.88
C ASN A 317 -16.38 3.23 14.17
N LYS A 318 -15.44 2.89 15.06
CA LYS A 318 -15.68 2.13 16.32
C LYS A 318 -16.32 0.76 16.11
N ILE A 319 -16.19 0.18 14.92
CA ILE A 319 -16.65 -1.15 14.58
C ILE A 319 -15.60 -2.15 15.07
N GLU A 320 -16.06 -3.21 15.76
CA GLU A 320 -15.19 -4.32 16.14
C GLU A 320 -14.69 -5.04 14.89
N PHE A 321 -13.37 -5.26 14.77
CA PHE A 321 -12.78 -6.00 13.67
C PHE A 321 -12.08 -7.25 14.20
N ALA A 322 -12.56 -8.42 13.80
CA ALA A 322 -12.03 -9.71 14.21
C ALA A 322 -11.55 -10.54 13.00
N LEU A 323 -10.58 -11.40 13.24
CA LEU A 323 -10.19 -12.47 12.33
C LEU A 323 -10.62 -13.80 12.94
N ALA A 324 -11.35 -14.59 12.19
CA ALA A 324 -11.67 -15.95 12.60
C ALA A 324 -10.39 -16.79 12.63
N ASP A 325 -10.36 -17.78 13.51
CA ASP A 325 -9.25 -18.74 13.52
C ASP A 325 -9.03 -19.36 12.14
N ARG A 326 -7.79 -19.58 11.77
CA ARG A 326 -7.40 -20.13 10.47
C ARG A 326 -8.02 -21.48 10.17
N TRP A 327 -8.26 -22.26 11.18
CA TRP A 327 -8.82 -23.61 11.08
C TRP A 327 -10.33 -23.64 11.29
N TYR A 328 -10.94 -22.50 11.54
CA TYR A 328 -12.39 -22.41 11.65
C TYR A 328 -13.07 -22.93 10.39
N PRO A 329 -13.95 -23.95 10.48
CA PRO A 329 -14.55 -24.60 9.32
C PRO A 329 -15.66 -23.78 8.68
N SER A 330 -15.43 -22.51 8.38
CA SER A 330 -16.43 -21.55 7.88
C SER A 330 -17.23 -22.10 6.69
N SER A 331 -16.58 -22.74 5.73
CA SER A 331 -17.24 -23.31 4.55
C SER A 331 -17.82 -24.70 4.75
N LYS A 332 -17.39 -25.43 5.80
CA LYS A 332 -17.80 -26.81 6.07
C LYS A 332 -18.93 -26.92 7.11
N ALA A 333 -19.05 -25.95 8.00
CA ALA A 333 -20.13 -25.89 8.98
C ALA A 333 -21.42 -25.41 8.30
N CYS A 334 -22.55 -25.99 8.68
CA CYS A 334 -23.87 -25.53 8.26
C CYS A 334 -24.21 -24.24 8.98
N SER A 335 -24.56 -23.19 8.23
CA SER A 335 -24.96 -21.91 8.83
C SER A 335 -26.31 -21.94 9.55
N HIS A 336 -27.09 -23.00 9.38
CA HIS A 336 -28.39 -23.20 10.04
C HIS A 336 -28.28 -24.06 11.30
N CYS A 337 -27.74 -25.29 11.18
CA CYS A 337 -27.75 -26.25 12.31
C CYS A 337 -26.36 -26.50 12.91
N GLY A 338 -25.28 -25.93 12.35
CA GLY A 338 -23.91 -26.11 12.86
C GLY A 338 -23.20 -27.42 12.46
N ASN A 339 -23.92 -28.39 11.85
CA ASN A 339 -23.32 -29.66 11.46
C ASN A 339 -22.12 -29.49 10.49
N ILE A 340 -21.04 -30.25 10.70
CA ILE A 340 -19.80 -30.13 9.92
C ILE A 340 -19.76 -31.23 8.85
N LYS A 341 -19.82 -30.81 7.57
CA LYS A 341 -19.66 -31.71 6.40
C LYS A 341 -18.20 -32.00 6.11
N LYS A 342 -17.72 -33.20 6.48
CA LYS A 342 -16.33 -33.62 6.31
C LYS A 342 -15.91 -33.77 4.83
N GLY A 343 -16.79 -34.24 3.96
CA GLY A 343 -16.52 -34.58 2.54
C GLY A 343 -16.64 -33.41 1.54
N LEU A 344 -16.77 -32.16 1.97
CA LEU A 344 -16.92 -30.99 1.06
C LEU A 344 -15.63 -30.75 0.28
N LYS A 345 -15.70 -30.81 -1.06
CA LYS A 345 -14.59 -30.57 -1.97
C LYS A 345 -14.47 -29.09 -2.33
N LEU A 346 -13.29 -28.63 -2.71
CA LEU A 346 -13.05 -27.26 -3.17
C LEU A 346 -13.81 -26.92 -4.47
N SER A 347 -14.12 -27.92 -5.29
CA SER A 347 -14.92 -27.80 -6.51
C SER A 347 -16.39 -27.53 -6.25
N ASP A 348 -16.91 -27.94 -5.08
CA ASP A 348 -18.32 -27.84 -4.75
C ASP A 348 -18.69 -26.37 -4.56
N ARG A 349 -19.70 -25.90 -5.28
CA ARG A 349 -20.17 -24.51 -5.19
C ARG A 349 -21.44 -24.41 -4.37
N THR A 350 -22.22 -25.48 -4.31
CA THR A 350 -23.43 -25.56 -3.51
C THR A 350 -23.14 -26.36 -2.26
N TYR A 351 -23.47 -25.82 -1.12
CA TYR A 351 -23.47 -26.51 0.16
C TYR A 351 -24.84 -27.15 0.39
N ILE A 352 -24.86 -28.43 0.66
CA ILE A 352 -26.09 -29.17 1.02
C ILE A 352 -25.85 -29.81 2.38
N CYS A 353 -26.64 -29.47 3.38
CA CYS A 353 -26.54 -30.06 4.71
C CYS A 353 -27.29 -31.39 4.76
N ASN A 354 -26.61 -32.43 5.24
CA ASN A 354 -27.21 -33.75 5.32
C ASN A 354 -28.18 -33.89 6.52
N GLU A 355 -28.05 -33.00 7.53
CA GLU A 355 -28.88 -33.05 8.76
C GLU A 355 -30.16 -32.23 8.61
N CYS A 356 -30.07 -30.96 8.19
CA CYS A 356 -31.23 -30.05 8.16
C CYS A 356 -31.70 -29.74 6.71
N GLY A 357 -31.11 -30.32 5.69
CA GLY A 357 -31.51 -30.14 4.29
C GLY A 357 -31.20 -28.76 3.71
N LEU A 358 -30.50 -27.87 4.41
CA LEU A 358 -30.15 -26.54 3.90
C LEU A 358 -29.37 -26.65 2.57
N VAL A 359 -29.86 -25.96 1.52
CA VAL A 359 -29.17 -25.81 0.23
C VAL A 359 -28.83 -24.35 0.04
N ILE A 360 -27.53 -24.03 -0.05
CA ILE A 360 -27.03 -22.65 -0.15
C ILE A 360 -25.73 -22.60 -0.96
N ASP A 361 -25.40 -21.45 -1.54
CA ASP A 361 -24.04 -21.22 -2.09
C ASP A 361 -23.00 -21.39 -0.96
N ARG A 362 -21.92 -22.14 -1.24
CA ARG A 362 -20.90 -22.48 -0.24
C ARG A 362 -20.21 -21.25 0.34
N ASP A 363 -19.87 -20.28 -0.52
CA ASP A 363 -19.15 -19.10 -0.09
C ASP A 363 -20.11 -18.14 0.67
N LYS A 364 -21.44 -18.18 0.36
CA LYS A 364 -22.48 -17.48 1.16
C LYS A 364 -22.65 -18.15 2.53
N ASN A 365 -22.68 -19.48 2.58
CA ASN A 365 -22.69 -20.23 3.85
C ASN A 365 -21.49 -19.85 4.72
N ALA A 366 -20.28 -19.79 4.15
CA ALA A 366 -19.06 -19.37 4.84
C ALA A 366 -19.18 -17.94 5.40
N SER A 367 -19.72 -17.01 4.61
CA SER A 367 -19.90 -15.62 5.06
C SER A 367 -20.88 -15.50 6.24
N ILE A 368 -21.96 -16.32 6.28
CA ILE A 368 -22.90 -16.36 7.41
C ILE A 368 -22.19 -16.92 8.65
N ASN A 369 -21.47 -18.03 8.52
CA ASN A 369 -20.71 -18.62 9.61
C ASN A 369 -19.67 -17.66 10.21
N LEU A 370 -18.97 -16.90 9.35
CA LEU A 370 -18.05 -15.85 9.79
C LEU A 370 -18.78 -14.74 10.56
N GLY A 371 -19.98 -14.32 10.11
CA GLY A 371 -20.80 -13.34 10.83
C GLY A 371 -21.21 -13.83 12.23
N ASN A 372 -21.46 -15.12 12.36
CA ASN A 372 -21.86 -15.76 13.62
C ASN A 372 -20.67 -16.24 14.47
N TYR A 373 -19.42 -16.02 14.00
CA TYR A 373 -18.22 -16.48 14.71
C TYR A 373 -18.15 -15.87 16.11
N LYS A 374 -18.03 -16.74 17.14
CA LYS A 374 -17.82 -16.32 18.53
C LYS A 374 -16.32 -16.19 18.77
N LEU A 375 -15.90 -15.04 19.26
CA LEU A 375 -14.54 -14.86 19.75
C LEU A 375 -14.39 -15.69 21.03
N ALA A 376 -13.36 -16.51 21.10
CA ALA A 376 -13.03 -17.28 22.29
C ALA A 376 -12.47 -16.36 23.39
#